data_1eae30e6f2d067b3d0b29556d37e6bef
#
_entry.id   1eae30e6f2d067b3d0b29556d37e6bef
#
_cell.length_a   1.000
_cell.length_b   1.000
_cell.length_c   1.000
_cell.angle_alpha   90.00
_cell.angle_beta   90.00
_cell.angle_gamma   90.00
#
_symmetry.space_group_name_H-M   'P 1'
#
loop_
_entity.id
_entity.type
_entity.pdbx_description
1 polymer ?
#
loop_
_entity_poly.entity_id
_entity_poly.type
_entity_poly.pdbx_seq_one_letter_code
_entity_poly.pdbx_strand_id
1 'polypeptide(L)'
;MLDPVFNRFEEHSPVTVMVGGLLERVLNPEKLDELFEHTADRQYTRELLFSTVFDLMSQVVCGIQPSMHAAYQADVANLSVSIKSVYNKLNGIEPPTSAALVAYSVESMGPIVTQMGGALPPSMPGYRLKIVDGNCLGATQHRLDELRVLSSGALPGKSLVVYDPALQMATQAICCEDGHAQERALFDQVLSLVEANEVWLILS
;
A
#
# COMPACT_ATOMS: atom_id res chain seq x y z
N MET A 1 -5.88 -14.09 28.87
CA MET A 1 -7.11 -13.55 29.53
C MET A 1 -7.24 -12.13 29.03
N LEU A 2 -8.23 -11.87 28.16
CA LEU A 2 -8.42 -10.54 27.58
C LEU A 2 -8.77 -9.54 28.71
N ASP A 3 -8.19 -8.34 28.64
CA ASP A 3 -8.40 -7.27 29.59
C ASP A 3 -9.91 -6.95 29.71
N PRO A 4 -10.46 -6.71 30.90
CA PRO A 4 -11.84 -6.29 31.11
C PRO A 4 -12.26 -5.07 30.28
N VAL A 5 -11.32 -4.21 29.90
CA VAL A 5 -11.57 -3.08 29.00
C VAL A 5 -11.87 -3.60 27.57
N PHE A 6 -11.14 -4.60 27.11
CA PHE A 6 -11.32 -5.19 25.78
C PHE A 6 -12.68 -5.91 25.68
N ASN A 7 -13.11 -6.59 26.73
CA ASN A 7 -14.43 -7.22 26.79
C ASN A 7 -15.57 -6.21 26.59
N ARG A 8 -15.45 -5.00 27.12
CA ARG A 8 -16.44 -3.92 26.89
C ARG A 8 -16.47 -3.46 25.43
N PHE A 9 -15.33 -3.40 24.74
CA PHE A 9 -15.30 -3.10 23.31
C PHE A 9 -15.93 -4.22 22.50
N GLU A 10 -15.65 -5.48 22.84
CA GLU A 10 -16.25 -6.65 22.20
C GLU A 10 -17.78 -6.65 22.33
N GLU A 11 -18.31 -6.34 23.51
CA GLU A 11 -19.76 -6.25 23.76
C GLU A 11 -20.43 -5.08 23.02
N HIS A 12 -19.77 -3.91 22.96
CA HIS A 12 -20.39 -2.70 22.43
C HIS A 12 -20.08 -2.46 20.94
N SER A 13 -19.02 -3.02 20.43
CA SER A 13 -18.59 -2.82 19.03
C SER A 13 -17.87 -4.05 18.47
N PRO A 14 -18.53 -5.21 18.42
CA PRO A 14 -17.90 -6.47 18.00
C PRO A 14 -17.34 -6.41 16.58
N VAL A 15 -17.99 -5.67 15.69
CA VAL A 15 -17.52 -5.48 14.31
C VAL A 15 -16.18 -4.73 14.28
N THR A 16 -16.04 -3.68 15.08
CA THR A 16 -14.79 -2.89 15.17
C THR A 16 -13.64 -3.76 15.69
N VAL A 17 -13.89 -4.56 16.72
CA VAL A 17 -12.90 -5.48 17.29
C VAL A 17 -12.48 -6.54 16.26
N MET A 18 -13.45 -7.11 15.54
CA MET A 18 -13.19 -8.10 14.51
C MET A 18 -12.38 -7.50 13.36
N VAL A 19 -12.73 -6.31 12.88
CA VAL A 19 -11.98 -5.60 11.82
C VAL A 19 -10.58 -5.27 12.31
N GLY A 20 -10.42 -4.79 13.54
CA GLY A 20 -9.10 -4.53 14.14
C GLY A 20 -8.23 -5.79 14.16
N GLY A 21 -8.76 -6.90 14.67
CA GLY A 21 -8.01 -8.18 14.69
C GLY A 21 -7.68 -8.73 13.30
N LEU A 22 -8.55 -8.51 12.30
CA LEU A 22 -8.25 -8.87 10.92
C LEU A 22 -7.14 -8.01 10.33
N LEU A 23 -7.16 -6.70 10.57
CA LEU A 23 -6.11 -5.78 10.13
C LEU A 23 -4.77 -6.12 10.79
N GLU A 24 -4.74 -6.35 12.11
CA GLU A 24 -3.52 -6.79 12.81
C GLU A 24 -2.95 -8.10 12.24
N ARG A 25 -3.82 -9.04 11.86
CA ARG A 25 -3.40 -10.30 11.25
C ARG A 25 -2.83 -10.11 9.83
N VAL A 26 -3.46 -9.26 9.02
CA VAL A 26 -3.05 -8.99 7.64
C VAL A 26 -1.80 -8.11 7.61
N LEU A 27 -1.79 -7.04 8.41
CA LEU A 27 -0.69 -6.08 8.50
C LEU A 27 0.30 -6.44 9.63
N ASN A 28 0.48 -7.73 9.87
CA ASN A 28 1.43 -8.23 10.87
C ASN A 28 2.85 -7.76 10.54
N PRO A 29 3.60 -7.19 11.52
CA PRO A 29 4.94 -6.66 11.32
C PRO A 29 5.91 -7.64 10.66
N GLU A 30 5.89 -8.91 11.08
CA GLU A 30 6.78 -9.94 10.56
C GLU A 30 6.55 -10.17 9.06
N LYS A 31 5.28 -10.22 8.64
CA LYS A 31 4.92 -10.40 7.22
C LYS A 31 5.25 -9.17 6.37
N LEU A 32 5.09 -7.98 6.92
CA LEU A 32 5.47 -6.74 6.24
C LEU A 32 6.98 -6.64 6.04
N ASP A 33 7.75 -7.02 7.05
CA ASP A 33 9.21 -7.05 6.96
C ASP A 33 9.69 -8.13 5.99
N GLU A 34 9.08 -9.32 6.00
CA GLU A 34 9.34 -10.38 5.02
C GLU A 34 9.04 -9.93 3.58
N LEU A 35 7.88 -9.29 3.37
CA LEU A 35 7.53 -8.72 2.06
C LEU A 35 8.58 -7.70 1.60
N PHE A 36 9.02 -6.83 2.50
CA PHE A 36 10.06 -5.86 2.19
C PHE A 36 11.39 -6.53 1.80
N GLU A 37 11.82 -7.53 2.55
CA GLU A 37 13.07 -8.26 2.29
C GLU A 37 13.07 -8.96 0.91
N HIS A 38 11.89 -9.43 0.46
CA HIS A 38 11.76 -10.09 -0.83
C HIS A 38 11.61 -9.12 -2.02
N THR A 39 11.25 -7.87 -1.77
CA THR A 39 10.91 -6.91 -2.83
C THR A 39 11.86 -5.73 -2.94
N ALA A 40 12.61 -5.43 -1.88
CA ALA A 40 13.60 -4.36 -1.88
C ALA A 40 14.91 -4.84 -2.53
N ASP A 41 15.42 -4.05 -3.47
CA ASP A 41 16.68 -4.34 -4.18
C ASP A 41 17.86 -3.53 -3.60
N ARG A 42 17.63 -2.24 -3.33
CA ARG A 42 18.67 -1.30 -2.91
C ARG A 42 18.69 -1.03 -1.41
N GLN A 43 17.53 -1.18 -0.77
CA GLN A 43 17.41 -0.98 0.66
C GLN A 43 17.52 -2.30 1.41
N TYR A 44 18.17 -2.27 2.54
CA TYR A 44 18.26 -3.39 3.47
C TYR A 44 17.80 -2.97 4.86
N THR A 45 17.33 -3.95 5.61
CA THR A 45 16.91 -3.78 6.99
C THR A 45 18.14 -3.68 7.91
N ARG A 46 18.18 -2.64 8.72
CA ARG A 46 19.11 -2.49 9.84
C ARG A 46 18.31 -2.35 11.13
N GLU A 47 18.45 -1.21 11.81
CA GLU A 47 17.75 -0.91 13.06
C GLU A 47 16.30 -0.48 12.83
N LEU A 48 15.98 0.13 11.68
CA LEU A 48 14.64 0.57 11.33
C LEU A 48 13.97 -0.44 10.41
N LEU A 49 12.97 -1.14 10.92
CA LEU A 49 12.16 -2.10 10.18
C LEU A 49 11.20 -1.39 9.22
N PHE A 50 10.82 -2.08 8.16
CA PHE A 50 9.80 -1.58 7.22
C PHE A 50 8.43 -1.48 7.91
N SER A 51 8.08 -2.47 8.72
CA SER A 51 6.86 -2.49 9.52
C SER A 51 6.71 -1.26 10.42
N THR A 52 7.81 -0.78 11.02
CA THR A 52 7.81 0.46 11.83
C THR A 52 7.47 1.68 10.98
N VAL A 53 8.05 1.81 9.78
CA VAL A 53 7.74 2.91 8.86
C VAL A 53 6.30 2.82 8.37
N PHE A 54 5.83 1.59 8.08
CA PHE A 54 4.46 1.32 7.70
C PHE A 54 3.46 1.75 8.78
N ASP A 55 3.74 1.43 10.05
CA ASP A 55 2.88 1.83 11.17
C ASP A 55 2.79 3.37 11.30
N LEU A 56 3.94 4.06 11.26
CA LEU A 56 3.95 5.53 11.27
C LEU A 56 3.17 6.13 10.09
N MET A 57 3.31 5.56 8.88
CA MET A 57 2.53 5.99 7.72
C MET A 57 1.05 5.73 7.89
N SER A 58 0.68 4.58 8.44
CA SER A 58 -0.71 4.20 8.68
C SER A 58 -1.40 5.19 9.60
N GLN A 59 -0.73 5.67 10.64
CA GLN A 59 -1.25 6.71 11.53
C GLN A 59 -1.57 8.02 10.76
N VAL A 60 -0.74 8.37 9.78
CA VAL A 60 -0.96 9.57 8.95
C VAL A 60 -2.09 9.35 7.94
N VAL A 61 -2.10 8.22 7.24
CA VAL A 61 -3.11 7.89 6.24
C VAL A 61 -4.49 7.75 6.87
N CYS A 62 -4.58 7.16 8.07
CA CYS A 62 -5.82 7.03 8.83
C CYS A 62 -6.23 8.33 9.56
N GLY A 63 -5.47 9.41 9.43
CA GLY A 63 -5.80 10.71 10.03
C GLY A 63 -5.61 10.77 11.56
N ILE A 64 -4.92 9.78 12.16
CA ILE A 64 -4.59 9.76 13.59
C ILE A 64 -3.55 10.84 13.88
N GLN A 65 -2.57 10.97 12.99
CA GLN A 65 -1.52 11.98 13.08
C GLN A 65 -1.52 12.87 11.82
N PRO A 66 -1.24 14.17 11.95
CA PRO A 66 -1.30 15.10 10.81
C PRO A 66 -0.08 14.98 9.87
N SER A 67 1.00 14.32 10.29
CA SER A 67 2.22 14.17 9.49
C SER A 67 3.11 13.06 10.03
N MET A 68 4.07 12.60 9.19
CA MET A 68 5.11 11.65 9.61
C MET A 68 5.94 12.17 10.80
N HIS A 69 6.19 13.47 10.86
CA HIS A 69 6.89 14.07 11.99
C HIS A 69 6.08 13.96 13.28
N ALA A 70 4.77 14.23 13.21
CA ALA A 70 3.88 14.09 14.37
C ALA A 70 3.75 12.63 14.82
N ALA A 71 3.60 11.69 13.88
CA ALA A 71 3.59 10.26 14.18
C ALA A 71 4.90 9.81 14.88
N TYR A 72 6.04 10.22 14.34
CA TYR A 72 7.34 9.95 14.96
C TYR A 72 7.44 10.54 16.37
N GLN A 73 7.02 11.79 16.58
CA GLN A 73 7.07 12.43 17.91
C GLN A 73 6.17 11.74 18.93
N ALA A 74 5.01 11.27 18.50
CA ALA A 74 4.09 10.53 19.37
C ALA A 74 4.66 9.19 19.86
N ASP A 75 5.53 8.56 19.05
CA ASP A 75 6.10 7.24 19.35
C ASP A 75 7.62 7.26 19.59
N VAL A 76 8.21 8.45 19.77
CA VAL A 76 9.67 8.64 19.90
C VAL A 76 10.31 7.81 21.03
N ALA A 77 9.56 7.52 22.08
CA ALA A 77 10.05 6.72 23.22
C ALA A 77 10.31 5.25 22.85
N ASN A 78 9.63 4.74 21.82
CA ASN A 78 9.75 3.37 21.34
C ASN A 78 10.69 3.25 20.13
N LEU A 79 11.09 4.38 19.54
CA LEU A 79 11.93 4.42 18.36
C LEU A 79 13.40 4.66 18.72
N SER A 80 14.28 3.74 18.33
CA SER A 80 15.74 3.83 18.54
C SER A 80 16.46 4.67 17.50
N VAL A 81 15.74 5.18 16.48
CA VAL A 81 16.29 5.86 15.30
C VAL A 81 15.88 7.32 15.23
N SER A 82 16.64 8.13 14.51
CA SER A 82 16.30 9.53 14.29
C SER A 82 15.18 9.70 13.25
N ILE A 83 14.44 10.81 13.32
CA ILE A 83 13.43 11.18 12.29
C ILE A 83 14.05 11.22 10.89
N LYS A 84 15.31 11.63 10.76
CA LYS A 84 16.02 11.63 9.47
C LYS A 84 16.15 10.21 8.91
N SER A 85 16.41 9.22 9.76
CA SER A 85 16.48 7.81 9.36
C SER A 85 15.12 7.32 8.85
N VAL A 86 14.01 7.72 9.51
CA VAL A 86 12.65 7.41 9.07
C VAL A 86 12.38 7.98 7.67
N TYR A 87 12.67 9.25 7.45
CA TYR A 87 12.50 9.86 6.13
C TYR A 87 13.42 9.24 5.07
N ASN A 88 14.65 8.90 5.41
CA ASN A 88 15.56 8.24 4.48
C ASN A 88 15.02 6.85 4.06
N LYS A 89 14.50 6.08 5.02
CA LYS A 89 13.88 4.78 4.73
C LYS A 89 12.63 4.95 3.87
N LEU A 90 11.74 5.86 4.25
CA LEU A 90 10.51 6.14 3.52
C LEU A 90 10.79 6.57 2.06
N ASN A 91 11.70 7.52 1.87
CA ASN A 91 12.06 8.02 0.55
C ASN A 91 12.80 6.99 -0.33
N GLY A 92 13.29 5.94 0.27
CA GLY A 92 13.99 4.88 -0.44
C GLY A 92 13.11 3.64 -0.67
N ILE A 93 11.84 3.63 -0.26
CA ILE A 93 10.92 2.55 -0.60
C ILE A 93 10.75 2.50 -2.12
N GLU A 94 11.04 1.34 -2.67
CA GLU A 94 11.07 1.14 -4.12
C GLU A 94 9.68 0.84 -4.68
N PRO A 95 9.38 1.22 -5.94
CA PRO A 95 8.10 0.93 -6.58
C PRO A 95 7.66 -0.54 -6.51
N PRO A 96 8.54 -1.54 -6.70
CA PRO A 96 8.17 -2.95 -6.55
C PRO A 96 7.64 -3.31 -5.16
N THR A 97 8.19 -2.73 -4.10
CA THR A 97 7.72 -2.95 -2.72
C THR A 97 6.31 -2.40 -2.54
N SER A 98 6.03 -1.21 -3.07
CA SER A 98 4.70 -0.61 -3.00
C SER A 98 3.67 -1.42 -3.81
N ALA A 99 4.03 -1.89 -4.99
CA ALA A 99 3.18 -2.75 -5.82
C ALA A 99 2.89 -4.09 -5.12
N ALA A 100 3.91 -4.72 -4.54
CA ALA A 100 3.77 -5.96 -3.80
C ALA A 100 2.90 -5.81 -2.56
N LEU A 101 2.96 -4.67 -1.87
CA LEU A 101 2.10 -4.39 -0.72
C LEU A 101 0.62 -4.34 -1.12
N VAL A 102 0.29 -3.74 -2.27
CA VAL A 102 -1.08 -3.72 -2.81
C VAL A 102 -1.55 -5.14 -3.12
N ALA A 103 -0.75 -5.93 -3.85
CA ALA A 103 -1.06 -7.32 -4.17
C ALA A 103 -1.24 -8.18 -2.91
N TYR A 104 -0.32 -8.08 -1.96
CA TYR A 104 -0.40 -8.77 -0.68
C TYR A 104 -1.68 -8.43 0.10
N SER A 105 -2.08 -7.16 0.08
CA SER A 105 -3.29 -6.72 0.79
C SER A 105 -4.54 -7.42 0.23
N VAL A 106 -4.67 -7.50 -1.09
CA VAL A 106 -5.85 -8.18 -1.70
C VAL A 106 -5.78 -9.69 -1.58
N GLU A 107 -4.60 -10.30 -1.67
CA GLU A 107 -4.42 -11.74 -1.46
C GLU A 107 -4.83 -12.15 -0.04
N SER A 108 -4.52 -11.31 0.94
CA SER A 108 -4.81 -11.57 2.34
C SER A 108 -6.27 -11.25 2.71
N MET A 109 -6.82 -10.15 2.21
CA MET A 109 -8.15 -9.65 2.59
C MET A 109 -9.27 -10.14 1.66
N GLY A 110 -9.00 -10.35 0.37
CA GLY A 110 -10.00 -10.74 -0.63
C GLY A 110 -10.77 -12.01 -0.27
N PRO A 111 -10.11 -13.10 0.14
CA PRO A 111 -10.80 -14.31 0.63
C PRO A 111 -11.71 -14.03 1.83
N ILE A 112 -11.28 -13.17 2.76
CA ILE A 112 -12.06 -12.81 3.95
C ILE A 112 -13.31 -12.05 3.53
N VAL A 113 -13.17 -11.02 2.67
CA VAL A 113 -14.30 -10.25 2.13
C VAL A 113 -15.30 -11.19 1.45
N THR A 114 -14.83 -12.14 0.66
CA THR A 114 -15.67 -13.12 -0.03
C THR A 114 -16.39 -14.04 0.95
N GLN A 115 -15.69 -14.60 1.94
CA GLN A 115 -16.26 -15.50 2.95
C GLN A 115 -17.29 -14.81 3.84
N MET A 116 -17.10 -13.53 4.11
CA MET A 116 -18.05 -12.71 4.89
C MET A 116 -19.26 -12.24 4.05
N GLY A 117 -19.32 -12.59 2.76
CA GLY A 117 -20.40 -12.14 1.88
C GLY A 117 -20.31 -10.67 1.49
N GLY A 118 -19.15 -10.04 1.67
CA GLY A 118 -18.90 -8.64 1.31
C GLY A 118 -18.60 -8.43 -0.18
N ALA A 119 -18.32 -9.50 -0.92
CA ALA A 119 -18.12 -9.40 -2.36
C ALA A 119 -19.43 -9.07 -3.08
N LEU A 120 -19.39 -8.05 -3.95
CA LEU A 120 -20.52 -7.70 -4.79
C LEU A 120 -20.73 -8.72 -5.92
N PRO A 121 -21.97 -8.93 -6.38
CA PRO A 121 -22.23 -9.78 -7.53
C PRO A 121 -21.49 -9.24 -8.77
N PRO A 122 -21.05 -10.14 -9.68
CA PRO A 122 -20.33 -9.72 -10.88
C PRO A 122 -21.25 -8.82 -11.75
N SER A 123 -20.72 -7.69 -12.19
CA SER A 123 -21.44 -6.75 -13.08
C SER A 123 -21.73 -7.35 -14.46
N MET A 124 -20.95 -8.36 -14.87
CA MET A 124 -21.11 -9.06 -16.13
C MET A 124 -21.16 -10.58 -15.87
N PRO A 125 -22.25 -11.27 -16.23
CA PRO A 125 -22.36 -12.71 -16.01
C PRO A 125 -21.22 -13.48 -16.69
N GLY A 126 -20.52 -14.32 -15.91
CA GLY A 126 -19.40 -15.14 -16.40
C GLY A 126 -18.06 -14.40 -16.54
N TYR A 127 -18.02 -13.11 -16.25
CA TYR A 127 -16.79 -12.33 -16.33
C TYR A 127 -16.51 -11.57 -15.04
N ARG A 128 -15.23 -11.39 -14.72
CA ARG A 128 -14.74 -10.54 -13.65
C ARG A 128 -14.31 -9.18 -14.23
N LEU A 129 -14.94 -8.13 -13.77
CA LEU A 129 -14.60 -6.78 -14.20
C LEU A 129 -13.37 -6.27 -13.43
N LYS A 130 -12.44 -5.68 -14.13
CA LYS A 130 -11.32 -4.91 -13.61
C LYS A 130 -11.35 -3.50 -14.19
N ILE A 131 -11.04 -2.51 -13.39
CA ILE A 131 -10.95 -1.11 -13.82
C ILE A 131 -9.52 -0.66 -13.64
N VAL A 132 -8.94 -0.11 -14.69
CA VAL A 132 -7.60 0.48 -14.68
C VAL A 132 -7.73 1.98 -14.75
N ASP A 133 -7.15 2.66 -13.78
CA ASP A 133 -7.11 4.12 -13.74
C ASP A 133 -5.71 4.62 -13.50
N GLY A 134 -5.34 5.68 -14.21
CA GLY A 134 -4.04 6.33 -14.10
C GLY A 134 -4.08 7.54 -13.17
N ASN A 135 -3.15 7.62 -12.24
CA ASN A 135 -2.99 8.77 -11.37
C ASN A 135 -1.61 9.42 -11.57
N CYS A 136 -1.62 10.73 -11.83
CA CYS A 136 -0.41 11.54 -11.89
C CYS A 136 -0.06 12.05 -10.51
N LEU A 137 1.12 11.70 -10.04
CA LEU A 137 1.69 12.19 -8.80
C LEU A 137 2.51 13.44 -9.12
N GLY A 138 1.98 14.62 -8.83
CA GLY A 138 2.56 15.91 -9.24
C GLY A 138 3.96 16.21 -8.67
N ALA A 139 4.30 15.60 -7.54
CA ALA A 139 5.62 15.70 -6.94
C ALA A 139 5.97 14.38 -6.25
N THR A 140 7.04 13.75 -6.69
CA THR A 140 7.62 12.58 -6.02
C THR A 140 9.01 12.93 -5.53
N GLN A 141 9.54 12.16 -4.60
CA GLN A 141 10.94 12.32 -4.17
C GLN A 141 11.93 11.76 -5.21
N HIS A 142 11.41 11.19 -6.31
CA HIS A 142 12.25 10.66 -7.37
C HIS A 142 13.08 11.75 -8.02
N ARG A 143 14.35 11.47 -8.22
CA ARG A 143 15.31 12.33 -8.93
C ARG A 143 16.17 11.46 -9.82
N LEU A 144 16.47 11.93 -11.01
CA LEU A 144 17.47 11.29 -11.85
C LEU A 144 18.80 11.20 -11.11
N ASP A 145 19.52 10.11 -11.26
CA ASP A 145 20.78 9.88 -10.55
C ASP A 145 21.80 11.00 -10.78
N GLU A 146 21.86 11.52 -11.99
CA GLU A 146 22.73 12.64 -12.39
C GLU A 146 22.37 13.95 -11.68
N LEU A 147 21.11 14.11 -11.28
CA LEU A 147 20.60 15.31 -10.66
C LEU A 147 20.53 15.24 -9.12
N ARG A 148 20.87 14.09 -8.52
CA ARG A 148 20.82 13.89 -7.06
C ARG A 148 21.73 14.84 -6.28
N VAL A 149 22.83 15.24 -6.86
CA VAL A 149 23.78 16.22 -6.28
C VAL A 149 23.39 17.67 -6.53
N LEU A 150 22.40 17.91 -7.39
CA LEU A 150 21.92 19.25 -7.70
C LEU A 150 20.64 19.54 -6.91
N SER A 151 20.40 20.81 -6.60
CA SER A 151 19.13 21.29 -6.00
C SER A 151 18.00 21.28 -7.04
N SER A 152 17.73 20.13 -7.65
CA SER A 152 16.66 19.96 -8.62
C SER A 152 15.32 19.74 -7.92
N GLY A 153 14.22 20.22 -8.52
CA GLY A 153 12.87 19.96 -8.05
C GLY A 153 12.52 18.47 -8.08
N ALA A 154 11.51 18.07 -7.31
CA ALA A 154 10.93 16.75 -7.39
C ALA A 154 10.34 16.51 -8.79
N LEU A 155 10.55 15.31 -9.33
CA LEU A 155 9.95 14.91 -10.61
C LEU A 155 8.54 14.36 -10.37
N PRO A 156 7.61 14.59 -11.32
CA PRO A 156 6.33 13.91 -11.28
C PRO A 156 6.50 12.40 -11.49
N GLY A 157 5.64 11.62 -10.90
CA GLY A 157 5.51 10.19 -11.13
C GLY A 157 4.11 9.85 -11.64
N LYS A 158 3.92 8.62 -12.06
CA LYS A 158 2.62 8.08 -12.46
C LYS A 158 2.40 6.72 -11.84
N SER A 159 1.18 6.40 -11.49
CA SER A 159 0.78 5.05 -11.12
C SER A 159 -0.48 4.65 -11.86
N LEU A 160 -0.54 3.40 -12.34
CA LEU A 160 -1.78 2.77 -12.77
C LEU A 160 -2.25 1.87 -11.64
N VAL A 161 -3.51 1.98 -11.27
CA VAL A 161 -4.14 1.13 -10.26
C VAL A 161 -5.18 0.26 -10.93
N VAL A 162 -5.12 -1.03 -10.66
CA VAL A 162 -6.13 -1.99 -11.08
C VAL A 162 -7.10 -2.21 -9.92
N TYR A 163 -8.33 -1.84 -10.13
CA TYR A 163 -9.40 -1.96 -9.14
C TYR A 163 -10.35 -3.10 -9.49
N ASP A 164 -10.73 -3.88 -8.50
CA ASP A 164 -11.74 -4.92 -8.59
C ASP A 164 -13.04 -4.44 -7.94
N PRO A 165 -14.08 -4.10 -8.72
CA PRO A 165 -15.34 -3.62 -8.16
C PRO A 165 -16.08 -4.65 -7.32
N ALA A 166 -15.92 -5.94 -7.59
CA ALA A 166 -16.58 -7.00 -6.81
C ALA A 166 -15.99 -7.10 -5.40
N LEU A 167 -14.69 -6.96 -5.27
CA LEU A 167 -14.01 -6.94 -3.97
C LEU A 167 -13.96 -5.54 -3.35
N GLN A 168 -14.21 -4.48 -4.14
CA GLN A 168 -14.03 -3.09 -3.75
C GLN A 168 -12.60 -2.78 -3.29
N MET A 169 -11.61 -3.39 -3.95
CA MET A 169 -10.19 -3.29 -3.57
C MET A 169 -9.33 -3.00 -4.80
N ALA A 170 -8.26 -2.24 -4.60
CA ALA A 170 -7.14 -2.20 -5.53
C ALA A 170 -6.43 -3.55 -5.49
N THR A 171 -6.26 -4.18 -6.65
CA THR A 171 -5.63 -5.51 -6.75
C THR A 171 -4.20 -5.45 -7.23
N GLN A 172 -3.85 -4.42 -7.98
CA GLN A 172 -2.50 -4.20 -8.48
C GLN A 172 -2.19 -2.71 -8.53
N ALA A 173 -0.92 -2.38 -8.41
CA ALA A 173 -0.39 -1.05 -8.67
C ALA A 173 0.84 -1.16 -9.57
N ILE A 174 0.84 -0.41 -10.66
CA ILE A 174 1.98 -0.30 -11.58
C ILE A 174 2.53 1.12 -11.42
N CYS A 175 3.69 1.22 -10.79
CA CYS A 175 4.33 2.51 -10.52
C CYS A 175 5.32 2.84 -11.64
N CYS A 176 5.22 4.05 -12.17
CA CYS A 176 6.14 4.59 -13.15
C CYS A 176 6.81 5.84 -12.61
N GLU A 177 8.13 5.84 -12.60
CA GLU A 177 8.92 6.98 -12.13
C GLU A 177 8.87 8.17 -13.09
N ASP A 178 8.56 7.94 -14.36
CA ASP A 178 8.38 8.98 -15.35
C ASP A 178 6.93 9.46 -15.40
N GLY A 179 6.64 10.61 -14.81
CA GLY A 179 5.32 11.22 -14.81
C GLY A 179 4.85 11.69 -16.19
N HIS A 180 5.75 11.81 -17.17
CA HIS A 180 5.44 12.14 -18.56
C HIS A 180 5.25 10.90 -19.44
N ALA A 181 5.52 9.70 -18.91
CA ALA A 181 5.25 8.47 -19.64
C ALA A 181 3.78 8.42 -20.06
N GLN A 182 3.55 8.08 -21.32
CA GLN A 182 2.21 7.83 -21.79
C GLN A 182 1.70 6.54 -21.14
N GLU A 183 0.45 6.52 -20.74
CA GLU A 183 -0.18 5.33 -20.15
C GLU A 183 -0.04 4.11 -21.05
N ARG A 184 -0.07 4.33 -22.37
CA ARG A 184 0.16 3.28 -23.37
C ARG A 184 1.49 2.56 -23.22
N ALA A 185 2.54 3.24 -22.74
CA ALA A 185 3.85 2.61 -22.49
C ALA A 185 3.81 1.63 -21.31
N LEU A 186 2.79 1.71 -20.46
CA LEU A 186 2.60 0.82 -19.32
C LEU A 186 1.66 -0.36 -19.64
N PHE A 187 1.01 -0.36 -20.83
CA PHE A 187 0.04 -1.39 -21.19
C PHE A 187 0.63 -2.80 -21.28
N ASP A 188 1.89 -2.95 -21.68
CA ASP A 188 2.50 -4.27 -21.72
C ASP A 188 2.56 -4.90 -20.32
N GLN A 189 2.77 -4.08 -19.29
CA GLN A 189 2.71 -4.53 -17.90
C GLN A 189 1.28 -4.87 -17.48
N VAL A 190 0.30 -4.05 -17.88
CA VAL A 190 -1.13 -4.30 -17.62
C VAL A 190 -1.57 -5.59 -18.30
N LEU A 191 -1.21 -5.79 -19.58
CA LEU A 191 -1.59 -6.98 -20.34
C LEU A 191 -1.05 -8.28 -19.75
N SER A 192 0.13 -8.23 -19.12
CA SER A 192 0.71 -9.40 -18.44
C SER A 192 -0.07 -9.85 -17.21
N LEU A 193 -0.95 -8.99 -16.68
CA LEU A 193 -1.78 -9.26 -15.49
C LEU A 193 -3.17 -9.79 -15.85
N VAL A 194 -3.56 -9.77 -17.13
CA VAL A 194 -4.91 -10.17 -17.57
C VAL A 194 -5.07 -11.67 -17.47
N GLU A 195 -6.11 -12.11 -16.78
CA GLU A 195 -6.48 -13.51 -16.62
C GLU A 195 -7.66 -13.89 -17.51
N ALA A 196 -7.88 -15.19 -17.66
CA ALA A 196 -9.03 -15.69 -18.41
C ALA A 196 -10.34 -15.29 -17.73
N ASN A 197 -11.36 -14.96 -18.54
CA ASN A 197 -12.67 -14.49 -18.09
C ASN A 197 -12.66 -13.14 -17.34
N GLU A 198 -11.65 -12.33 -17.57
CA GLU A 198 -11.62 -10.95 -17.11
C GLU A 198 -11.98 -9.98 -18.25
N VAL A 199 -12.67 -8.91 -17.88
CA VAL A 199 -12.92 -7.74 -18.72
C VAL A 199 -12.27 -6.54 -18.07
N TRP A 200 -11.39 -5.88 -18.79
CA TRP A 200 -10.63 -4.75 -18.30
C TRP A 200 -11.14 -3.45 -18.93
N LEU A 201 -11.63 -2.55 -18.07
CA LEU A 201 -12.07 -1.21 -18.46
C LEU A 201 -10.94 -0.23 -18.11
N ILE A 202 -10.45 0.48 -19.12
CA ILE A 202 -9.40 1.46 -18.99
C ILE A 202 -10.04 2.85 -19.01
N LEU A 203 -9.86 3.59 -17.94
CA LEU A 203 -10.28 4.99 -17.84
C LEU A 203 -9.11 5.86 -18.33
N SER A 204 -9.37 6.80 -19.23
CA SER A 204 -8.38 7.70 -19.82
C SER A 204 -8.79 9.17 -19.65
#